data_746a25df599bb4be4d89bbb7ca513083
#
_entry.id   746a25df599bb4be4d89bbb7ca513083
#
_cell.length_a   1.000
_cell.length_b   1.000
_cell.length_c   1.000
_cell.angle_alpha   90.00
_cell.angle_beta   90.00
_cell.angle_gamma   90.00
#
_symmetry.space_group_name_H-M   'P 1'
#
loop_
_entity.id
_entity.type
_entity.pdbx_description
1 polymer ?
#
loop_
_entity_poly.entity_id
_entity_poly.type
_entity_poly.pdbx_seq_one_letter_code
_entity_poly.pdbx_strand_id
1 'polypeptide(L)'
;DVQRTVANPQLDRHQPSIRSGDPAHLLGPEGVAVESHSAHGALNERALASKLIDRVTSHVILVREQKYFASLAGSRITQQRVRVKGDLTAVRIDRATGAFETMGAAAPPAGRGWEYFATVHDFGKDADEIPVLLEQKMKSPSIRPGRYDLVIDPTNLWLTIHASIGHSTELDRV
;
A
#
# COMPACT_ATOMS: atom_id res chain seq x y z
N ASP A 1 15.43 -10.73 0.56
CA ASP A 1 15.58 -9.89 -0.64
C ASP A 1 14.46 -8.87 -0.67
N VAL A 2 14.80 -7.63 -0.35
CA VAL A 2 13.88 -6.50 -0.45
C VAL A 2 13.79 -6.15 -1.94
N GLN A 3 12.65 -6.38 -2.58
CA GLN A 3 12.45 -5.91 -3.95
C GLN A 3 12.51 -4.38 -3.97
N ARG A 4 13.54 -3.83 -4.58
CA ARG A 4 13.62 -2.41 -4.92
C ARG A 4 12.70 -2.16 -6.10
N THR A 5 11.68 -1.34 -5.91
CA THR A 5 11.02 -0.70 -7.04
C THR A 5 11.98 0.38 -7.54
N VAL A 6 12.62 0.14 -8.67
CA VAL A 6 13.55 1.09 -9.28
C VAL A 6 12.77 2.28 -9.80
N ALA A 7 13.03 3.46 -9.27
CA ALA A 7 12.55 4.71 -9.82
C ALA A 7 13.10 4.91 -11.25
N ASN A 8 12.33 5.58 -12.10
CA ASN A 8 12.73 5.90 -13.48
C ASN A 8 14.09 6.64 -13.48
N PRO A 9 15.13 6.12 -14.16
CA PRO A 9 16.47 6.71 -14.14
C PRO A 9 16.56 8.14 -14.71
N GLN A 10 15.55 8.60 -15.44
CA GLN A 10 15.51 9.96 -15.96
C GLN A 10 15.06 11.01 -14.94
N LEU A 11 14.44 10.60 -13.83
CA LEU A 11 14.05 11.49 -12.73
C LEU A 11 15.18 11.68 -11.71
N ASP A 12 16.21 10.86 -11.78
CA ASP A 12 17.26 10.76 -10.74
C ASP A 12 18.38 11.83 -10.86
N ARG A 13 18.34 12.68 -11.89
CA ARG A 13 19.45 13.62 -12.16
C ARG A 13 19.46 14.87 -11.28
N HIS A 14 18.42 15.10 -10.44
CA HIS A 14 18.31 16.30 -9.59
C HIS A 14 17.80 16.04 -8.17
N GLN A 15 17.91 14.82 -7.66
CA GLN A 15 17.54 14.56 -6.27
C GLN A 15 18.74 14.76 -5.34
N PRO A 16 18.64 15.64 -4.32
CA PRO A 16 19.60 15.65 -3.24
C PRO A 16 19.57 14.29 -2.53
N SER A 17 20.72 13.80 -2.13
CA SER A 17 20.85 12.54 -1.39
C SER A 17 20.00 12.60 -0.11
N ILE A 18 18.91 11.87 -0.08
CA ILE A 18 18.00 11.82 1.06
C ILE A 18 18.63 10.94 2.14
N ARG A 19 18.92 11.52 3.30
CA ARG A 19 19.33 10.74 4.47
C ARG A 19 18.08 10.06 5.05
N SER A 20 18.17 8.76 5.29
CA SER A 20 17.08 7.99 5.90
C SER A 20 16.75 8.60 7.27
N GLY A 21 15.49 8.88 7.52
CA GLY A 21 14.97 9.24 8.83
C GLY A 21 14.21 10.56 8.96
N ASP A 22 14.28 11.46 7.98
CA ASP A 22 13.53 12.72 8.05
C ASP A 22 12.41 12.77 7.00
N PRO A 23 11.14 12.62 7.40
CA PRO A 23 10.00 12.65 6.48
C PRO A 23 9.81 14.00 5.79
N ALA A 24 10.38 15.09 6.30
CA ALA A 24 10.29 16.40 5.67
C ALA A 24 11.01 16.49 4.33
N HIS A 25 12.05 15.68 4.12
CA HIS A 25 12.78 15.60 2.84
C HIS A 25 12.02 14.93 1.71
N LEU A 26 10.94 14.20 2.01
CA LEU A 26 10.07 13.55 1.02
C LEU A 26 9.20 14.51 0.22
N LEU A 27 9.09 15.74 0.65
CA LEU A 27 8.19 16.74 0.11
C LEU A 27 8.89 17.76 -0.81
N GLY A 28 9.96 17.38 -1.49
CA GLY A 28 10.61 18.20 -2.51
C GLY A 28 9.63 18.75 -3.56
N PRO A 29 9.91 19.90 -4.21
CA PRO A 29 8.97 20.58 -5.09
C PRO A 29 8.59 19.79 -6.34
N GLU A 30 9.33 18.74 -6.69
CA GLU A 30 9.12 17.98 -7.93
C GLU A 30 9.34 16.48 -7.70
N GLY A 31 8.40 15.67 -8.17
CA GLY A 31 8.61 14.24 -8.35
C GLY A 31 7.78 13.30 -7.46
N VAL A 32 7.91 12.03 -7.77
CA VAL A 32 7.43 10.90 -6.97
C VAL A 32 8.58 10.52 -6.02
N ALA A 33 8.38 10.66 -4.72
CA ALA A 33 9.30 10.14 -3.74
C ALA A 33 8.88 8.71 -3.36
N VAL A 34 9.79 7.77 -3.50
CA VAL A 34 9.63 6.40 -2.98
C VAL A 34 10.53 6.26 -1.77
N GLU A 35 9.97 5.97 -0.66
CA GLU A 35 10.70 5.86 0.60
C GLU A 35 10.16 4.77 1.50
N SER A 36 10.83 4.35 2.48
CA SER A 36 12.12 4.45 3.13
C SER A 36 12.47 3.07 3.69
N HIS A 37 13.72 2.72 3.64
CA HIS A 37 14.16 1.37 4.04
C HIS A 37 14.10 1.11 5.55
N SER A 38 14.22 2.12 6.42
CA SER A 38 14.34 1.91 7.86
C SER A 38 13.01 1.57 8.56
N ALA A 39 11.95 2.31 8.28
CA ALA A 39 10.64 2.04 8.90
C ALA A 39 10.05 0.71 8.40
N HIS A 40 10.18 0.43 7.10
CA HIS A 40 9.78 -0.85 6.52
C HIS A 40 10.62 -2.03 7.00
N GLY A 41 11.92 -1.83 7.19
CA GLY A 41 12.80 -2.84 7.76
C GLY A 41 12.32 -3.27 9.14
N ALA A 42 12.05 -2.34 10.03
CA ALA A 42 11.58 -2.61 11.38
C ALA A 42 10.21 -3.33 11.40
N LEU A 43 9.28 -2.95 10.50
CA LEU A 43 7.99 -3.65 10.37
C LEU A 43 8.16 -5.08 9.86
N ASN A 44 9.01 -5.28 8.87
CA ASN A 44 9.30 -6.60 8.33
C ASN A 44 9.98 -7.48 9.39
N GLU A 45 10.94 -6.96 10.13
CA GLU A 45 11.61 -7.65 11.24
C GLU A 45 10.61 -8.02 12.34
N ARG A 46 9.70 -7.12 12.70
CA ARG A 46 8.65 -7.36 13.69
C ARG A 46 7.72 -8.49 13.26
N ALA A 47 7.26 -8.49 12.03
CA ALA A 47 6.42 -9.56 11.51
C ALA A 47 7.19 -10.90 11.39
N LEU A 48 8.45 -10.85 10.93
CA LEU A 48 9.32 -12.04 10.80
C LEU A 48 9.79 -12.60 12.15
N ALA A 49 9.70 -11.84 13.25
CA ALA A 49 9.98 -12.35 14.59
C ALA A 49 9.03 -13.51 14.96
N SER A 50 7.86 -13.58 14.35
CA SER A 50 6.98 -14.74 14.44
C SER A 50 7.54 -15.91 13.63
N LYS A 51 7.72 -17.08 14.26
CA LYS A 51 8.07 -18.33 13.57
C LYS A 51 6.98 -18.84 12.60
N LEU A 52 5.86 -18.15 12.56
CA LEU A 52 4.72 -18.46 11.70
C LEU A 52 4.82 -17.82 10.31
N ILE A 53 5.84 -17.03 10.05
CA ILE A 53 6.02 -16.32 8.78
C ILE A 53 7.35 -16.70 8.15
N ASP A 54 7.32 -17.05 6.87
CA ASP A 54 8.52 -17.37 6.09
C ASP A 54 9.02 -16.14 5.29
N ARG A 55 8.11 -15.25 4.87
CA ARG A 55 8.45 -14.06 4.09
C ARG A 55 7.49 -12.92 4.39
N VAL A 56 8.03 -11.70 4.40
CA VAL A 56 7.26 -10.45 4.46
C VAL A 56 7.69 -9.52 3.34
N THR A 57 6.73 -8.82 2.77
CA THR A 57 6.94 -7.74 1.80
C THR A 57 6.11 -6.55 2.20
N SER A 58 6.70 -5.38 2.23
CA SER A 58 5.99 -4.12 2.49
C SER A 58 6.28 -3.10 1.41
N HIS A 59 5.27 -2.30 1.05
CA HIS A 59 5.38 -1.22 0.09
C HIS A 59 4.71 0.04 0.61
N VAL A 60 5.28 1.19 0.32
CA VAL A 60 4.60 2.48 0.43
C VAL A 60 4.77 3.24 -0.86
N ILE A 61 3.68 3.81 -1.31
CA ILE A 61 3.66 4.72 -2.45
C ILE A 61 3.21 6.08 -1.92
N LEU A 62 4.07 7.08 -2.03
CA LEU A 62 3.74 8.48 -1.76
C LEU A 62 3.86 9.26 -3.08
N VAL A 63 2.77 9.88 -3.48
CA VAL A 63 2.70 10.66 -4.71
C VAL A 63 2.39 12.12 -4.37
N ARG A 64 3.25 13.03 -4.80
CA ARG A 64 2.97 14.46 -4.82
C ARG A 64 2.81 14.89 -6.27
N GLU A 65 1.66 15.44 -6.57
CA GLU A 65 1.28 15.86 -7.92
C GLU A 65 1.01 17.37 -7.91
N GLN A 66 1.60 18.09 -8.86
CA GLN A 66 1.25 19.47 -9.15
C GLN A 66 0.67 19.54 -10.56
N LYS A 67 -0.49 20.16 -10.67
CA LYS A 67 -1.17 20.38 -11.97
C LYS A 67 -1.39 21.85 -12.19
N TYR A 68 -1.13 22.30 -13.42
CA TYR A 68 -1.53 23.60 -13.89
C TYR A 68 -2.47 23.44 -15.07
N PHE A 69 -3.59 24.14 -15.03
CA PHE A 69 -4.54 24.19 -16.13
C PHE A 69 -4.73 25.64 -16.55
N ALA A 70 -4.73 25.89 -17.84
CA ALA A 70 -5.09 27.18 -18.42
C ALA A 70 -5.97 26.97 -19.65
N SER A 71 -6.96 27.84 -19.86
CA SER A 71 -7.83 27.82 -21.03
C SER A 71 -7.82 29.17 -21.75
N LEU A 72 -8.22 29.16 -23.00
CA LEU A 72 -8.40 30.38 -23.80
C LEU A 72 -9.52 31.26 -23.27
N ALA A 73 -10.45 30.71 -22.51
CA ALA A 73 -11.50 31.43 -21.79
C ALA A 73 -11.00 32.17 -20.54
N GLY A 74 -9.69 32.15 -20.28
CA GLY A 74 -9.05 32.88 -19.19
C GLY A 74 -8.90 32.11 -17.88
N SER A 75 -9.36 30.86 -17.79
CA SER A 75 -9.18 30.03 -16.59
C SER A 75 -7.71 29.73 -16.34
N ARG A 76 -7.27 29.89 -15.10
CA ARG A 76 -5.92 29.50 -14.63
C ARG A 76 -6.06 28.83 -13.29
N ILE A 77 -5.71 27.54 -13.21
CA ILE A 77 -5.87 26.71 -12.01
C ILE A 77 -4.56 26.01 -11.71
N THR A 78 -4.08 26.16 -10.50
CA THR A 78 -2.97 25.37 -9.96
C THR A 78 -3.51 24.48 -8.85
N GLN A 79 -3.21 23.20 -8.93
CA GLN A 79 -3.58 22.20 -7.93
C GLN A 79 -2.35 21.46 -7.45
N GLN A 80 -2.29 21.20 -6.15
CA GLN A 80 -1.32 20.28 -5.56
C GLN A 80 -2.08 19.19 -4.83
N ARG A 81 -1.68 17.94 -5.06
CA ARG A 81 -2.24 16.77 -4.37
C ARG A 81 -1.11 15.93 -3.81
N VAL A 82 -1.27 15.49 -2.57
CA VAL A 82 -0.41 14.49 -1.94
C VAL A 82 -1.27 13.28 -1.63
N ARG A 83 -0.79 12.10 -1.99
CA ARG A 83 -1.50 10.84 -1.77
C ARG A 83 -0.51 9.80 -1.28
N VAL A 84 -0.96 8.99 -0.34
CA VAL A 84 -0.16 7.91 0.21
C VAL A 84 -0.95 6.61 0.24
N LYS A 85 -0.28 5.50 -0.02
CA LYS A 85 -0.79 4.14 0.13
C LYS A 85 0.32 3.26 0.69
N GLY A 86 -0.01 2.37 1.64
CA GLY A 86 0.91 1.38 2.17
C GLY A 86 0.29 -0.02 2.14
N ASP A 87 1.13 -1.02 1.96
CA ASP A 87 0.80 -2.44 1.98
C ASP A 87 1.82 -3.21 2.81
N LEU A 88 1.36 -4.22 3.53
CA LEU A 88 2.17 -5.21 4.23
C LEU A 88 1.61 -6.59 3.89
N THR A 89 2.43 -7.50 3.37
CA THR A 89 2.01 -8.86 3.01
C THR A 89 2.98 -9.88 3.58
N ALA A 90 2.46 -10.85 4.30
CA ALA A 90 3.19 -11.98 4.83
C ALA A 90 2.83 -13.28 4.10
N VAL A 91 3.79 -14.19 4.02
CA VAL A 91 3.66 -15.50 3.40
C VAL A 91 4.10 -16.57 4.39
N ARG A 92 3.34 -17.64 4.46
CA ARG A 92 3.70 -18.88 5.16
C ARG A 92 3.69 -20.04 4.20
N ILE A 93 4.69 -20.91 4.34
CA ILE A 93 4.86 -22.11 3.53
C ILE A 93 4.76 -23.34 4.44
N ASP A 94 3.87 -24.26 4.10
CA ASP A 94 3.86 -25.58 4.68
C ASP A 94 4.97 -26.40 4.01
N ARG A 95 6.04 -26.65 4.75
CA ARG A 95 7.21 -27.36 4.23
C ARG A 95 6.96 -28.86 3.97
N ALA A 96 5.91 -29.42 4.54
CA ALA A 96 5.57 -30.83 4.34
C ALA A 96 4.83 -31.03 3.02
N THR A 97 3.96 -30.11 2.65
CA THR A 97 3.10 -30.20 1.45
C THR A 97 3.53 -29.29 0.32
N GLY A 98 4.35 -28.27 0.60
CA GLY A 98 4.69 -27.21 -0.33
C GLY A 98 3.55 -26.18 -0.53
N ALA A 99 2.42 -26.33 0.14
CA ALA A 99 1.34 -25.38 0.12
C ALA A 99 1.76 -24.05 0.77
N PHE A 100 1.25 -22.93 0.28
CA PHE A 100 1.50 -21.64 0.89
C PHE A 100 0.22 -20.81 0.98
N GLU A 101 0.20 -19.93 1.95
CA GLU A 101 -0.85 -18.94 2.13
C GLU A 101 -0.25 -17.54 2.34
N THR A 102 -1.04 -16.55 1.98
CA THR A 102 -0.68 -15.14 2.15
C THR A 102 -1.73 -14.41 2.97
N MET A 103 -1.28 -13.46 3.76
CA MET A 103 -2.14 -12.53 4.49
C MET A 103 -1.55 -11.13 4.36
N GLY A 104 -2.39 -10.18 4.02
CA GLY A 104 -1.97 -8.79 3.88
C GLY A 104 -2.78 -7.84 4.73
N ALA A 105 -2.17 -6.73 5.11
CA ALA A 105 -2.84 -5.52 5.54
C ALA A 105 -2.53 -4.41 4.54
N ALA A 106 -3.54 -3.64 4.20
CA ALA A 106 -3.42 -2.49 3.32
C ALA A 106 -4.00 -1.26 4.02
N ALA A 107 -3.17 -0.24 4.18
CA ALA A 107 -3.67 1.05 4.61
C ALA A 107 -4.56 1.63 3.51
N PRO A 108 -5.79 2.06 3.81
CA PRO A 108 -6.62 2.73 2.83
C PRO A 108 -5.87 3.90 2.18
N PRO A 109 -5.89 4.06 0.85
CA PRO A 109 -5.26 5.20 0.20
C PRO A 109 -5.80 6.51 0.77
N ALA A 110 -4.90 7.44 1.12
CA ALA A 110 -5.28 8.69 1.76
C ALA A 110 -4.71 9.91 1.02
N GLY A 111 -5.48 11.00 0.99
CA GLY A 111 -5.04 12.31 0.53
C GLY A 111 -4.19 13.02 1.59
N ARG A 112 -3.14 12.35 2.07
CA ARG A 112 -2.25 12.78 3.15
C ARG A 112 -0.79 12.51 2.79
N GLY A 113 0.13 13.02 3.60
CA GLY A 113 1.56 12.72 3.53
C GLY A 113 1.94 11.55 4.45
N TRP A 114 3.22 11.50 4.78
CA TRP A 114 3.80 10.42 5.59
C TRP A 114 3.21 10.34 7.01
N GLU A 115 2.74 11.47 7.55
CA GLU A 115 2.09 11.55 8.85
C GLU A 115 0.90 10.59 8.99
N TYR A 116 0.31 10.15 7.88
CA TYR A 116 -0.78 9.17 7.87
C TYR A 116 -0.42 7.88 8.60
N PHE A 117 0.78 7.36 8.39
CA PHE A 117 1.25 6.13 9.01
C PHE A 117 1.65 6.31 10.48
N ALA A 118 1.94 7.54 10.89
CA ALA A 118 2.26 7.84 12.28
C ALA A 118 1.04 8.11 13.15
N THR A 119 -0.08 8.55 12.55
CA THR A 119 -1.22 9.08 13.31
C THR A 119 -2.56 8.42 13.05
N VAL A 120 -2.71 7.69 11.95
CA VAL A 120 -4.02 7.15 11.53
C VAL A 120 -3.99 5.65 11.33
N HIS A 121 -2.99 5.12 10.61
CA HIS A 121 -2.89 3.69 10.33
C HIS A 121 -1.67 3.08 11.01
N ASP A 122 -1.90 2.08 11.85
CA ASP A 122 -0.85 1.41 12.64
C ASP A 122 -0.44 0.08 12.00
N PHE A 123 0.55 0.11 11.12
CA PHE A 123 1.16 -1.10 10.59
C PHE A 123 1.86 -1.97 11.64
N GLY A 124 2.24 -1.40 12.77
CA GLY A 124 2.80 -2.18 13.86
C GLY A 124 1.77 -3.16 14.44
N LYS A 125 0.53 -2.73 14.58
CA LYS A 125 -0.59 -3.58 14.96
C LYS A 125 -0.83 -4.67 13.91
N ASP A 126 -0.86 -4.31 12.63
CA ASP A 126 -1.02 -5.27 11.54
C ASP A 126 0.10 -6.34 11.56
N ALA A 127 1.34 -5.93 11.78
CA ALA A 127 2.47 -6.84 11.87
C ALA A 127 2.35 -7.87 13.00
N ASP A 128 1.68 -7.51 14.09
CA ASP A 128 1.41 -8.42 15.21
C ASP A 128 0.22 -9.36 14.95
N GLU A 129 -0.82 -8.86 14.25
CA GLU A 129 -2.05 -9.63 13.99
C GLU A 129 -1.91 -10.60 12.81
N ILE A 130 -1.20 -10.21 11.76
CA ILE A 130 -1.03 -11.00 10.53
C ILE A 130 -0.54 -12.44 10.79
N PRO A 131 0.44 -12.70 11.65
CA PRO A 131 0.90 -14.06 11.92
C PRO A 131 -0.20 -14.99 12.43
N VAL A 132 -1.03 -14.48 13.33
CA VAL A 132 -2.14 -15.22 13.93
C VAL A 132 -3.22 -15.51 12.90
N LEU A 133 -3.61 -14.50 12.12
CA LEU A 133 -4.60 -14.64 11.06
C LEU A 133 -4.13 -15.59 9.96
N LEU A 134 -2.85 -15.53 9.61
CA LEU A 134 -2.25 -16.40 8.60
C LEU A 134 -2.23 -17.86 9.05
N GLU A 135 -1.94 -18.11 10.33
CA GLU A 135 -2.02 -19.45 10.90
C GLU A 135 -3.45 -19.99 10.89
N GLN A 136 -4.43 -19.16 11.23
CA GLN A 136 -5.85 -19.55 11.16
C GLN A 136 -6.25 -19.86 9.70
N LYS A 137 -5.81 -19.06 8.75
CA LYS A 137 -6.08 -19.25 7.32
C LYS A 137 -5.50 -20.59 6.83
N MET A 138 -4.26 -20.92 7.20
CA MET A 138 -3.62 -22.20 6.85
C MET A 138 -4.39 -23.41 7.37
N LYS A 139 -5.07 -23.28 8.51
CA LYS A 139 -5.88 -24.36 9.12
C LYS A 139 -7.31 -24.40 8.60
N SER A 140 -7.73 -23.38 7.88
CA SER A 140 -9.12 -23.28 7.40
C SER A 140 -9.38 -24.23 6.24
N PRO A 141 -10.55 -24.88 6.21
CA PRO A 141 -10.92 -25.69 5.06
C PRO A 141 -11.20 -24.80 3.84
N SER A 142 -10.93 -25.32 2.65
CA SER A 142 -11.33 -24.64 1.42
C SER A 142 -12.85 -24.56 1.31
N ILE A 143 -13.34 -23.42 0.82
CA ILE A 143 -14.76 -23.22 0.54
C ILE A 143 -15.21 -24.22 -0.56
N ARG A 144 -16.36 -24.83 -0.38
CA ARG A 144 -16.97 -25.68 -1.40
C ARG A 144 -17.82 -24.83 -2.34
N PRO A 145 -17.89 -25.19 -3.64
CA PRO A 145 -18.82 -24.52 -4.54
C PRO A 145 -20.26 -24.61 -4.01
N GLY A 146 -20.98 -23.49 -4.02
CA GLY A 146 -22.33 -23.43 -3.47
C GLY A 146 -22.91 -22.01 -3.54
N ARG A 147 -24.13 -21.85 -3.05
CA ARG A 147 -24.78 -20.55 -2.87
C ARG A 147 -24.67 -20.17 -1.40
N TYR A 148 -24.16 -18.97 -1.15
CA TYR A 148 -23.90 -18.45 0.20
C TYR A 148 -24.39 -17.02 0.33
N ASP A 149 -24.84 -16.66 1.52
CA ASP A 149 -25.00 -15.28 1.90
C ASP A 149 -23.61 -14.73 2.30
N LEU A 150 -23.25 -13.54 1.82
CA LEU A 150 -21.93 -12.95 2.02
C LEU A 150 -22.02 -11.70 2.86
N VAL A 151 -21.17 -11.60 3.87
CA VAL A 151 -20.82 -10.35 4.54
C VAL A 151 -19.43 -9.95 4.04
N ILE A 152 -19.34 -8.85 3.32
CA ILE A 152 -18.08 -8.41 2.67
C ILE A 152 -17.48 -7.28 3.49
N ASP A 153 -16.23 -7.47 3.92
CA ASP A 153 -15.45 -6.44 4.59
C ASP A 153 -15.17 -5.27 3.63
N PRO A 154 -15.15 -4.01 4.11
CA PRO A 154 -14.84 -2.84 3.29
C PRO A 154 -13.54 -2.95 2.50
N THR A 155 -12.53 -3.63 3.02
CA THR A 155 -11.25 -3.83 2.31
C THR A 155 -11.37 -4.71 1.07
N ASN A 156 -12.39 -5.57 0.99
CA ASN A 156 -12.71 -6.36 -0.20
C ASN A 156 -13.76 -5.70 -1.08
N LEU A 157 -14.63 -4.87 -0.49
CA LEU A 157 -15.72 -4.24 -1.21
C LEU A 157 -15.26 -3.10 -2.12
N TRP A 158 -14.12 -2.46 -1.84
CA TRP A 158 -13.64 -1.30 -2.58
C TRP A 158 -13.52 -1.53 -4.09
N LEU A 159 -13.02 -2.69 -4.51
CA LEU A 159 -12.88 -3.04 -5.93
C LEU A 159 -14.25 -3.21 -6.59
N THR A 160 -15.19 -3.83 -5.90
CA THR A 160 -16.55 -4.02 -6.40
C THR A 160 -17.27 -2.67 -6.59
N ILE A 161 -17.15 -1.76 -5.62
CA ILE A 161 -17.71 -0.41 -5.72
C ILE A 161 -17.00 0.38 -6.83
N HIS A 162 -15.68 0.29 -6.93
CA HIS A 162 -14.90 0.94 -7.99
C HIS A 162 -15.40 0.51 -9.37
N ALA A 163 -15.53 -0.80 -9.60
CA ALA A 163 -15.96 -1.33 -10.89
C ALA A 163 -17.45 -1.08 -11.19
N SER A 164 -18.33 -1.29 -10.19
CA SER A 164 -19.78 -1.28 -10.42
C SER A 164 -20.40 0.12 -10.36
N ILE A 165 -19.79 1.05 -9.62
CA ILE A 165 -20.32 2.41 -9.44
C ILE A 165 -19.35 3.42 -10.03
N GLY A 166 -18.07 3.37 -9.67
CA GLY A 166 -17.07 4.33 -10.11
C GLY A 166 -17.00 4.43 -11.62
N HIS A 167 -16.71 3.34 -12.29
CA HIS A 167 -16.62 3.31 -13.76
C HIS A 167 -17.95 3.59 -14.47
N SER A 168 -19.08 3.21 -13.88
CA SER A 168 -20.40 3.44 -14.50
C SER A 168 -20.80 4.92 -14.51
N THR A 169 -20.16 5.75 -13.67
CA THR A 169 -20.46 7.18 -13.55
C THR A 169 -19.39 8.08 -14.15
N GLU A 170 -18.43 7.51 -14.88
CA GLU A 170 -17.42 8.27 -15.62
C GLU A 170 -18.05 8.92 -16.86
N LEU A 171 -17.76 10.22 -17.08
CA LEU A 171 -18.35 11.03 -18.15
C LEU A 171 -18.02 10.52 -19.56
N ASP A 172 -16.94 9.78 -19.73
CA ASP A 172 -16.55 9.18 -21.00
C ASP A 172 -17.35 7.90 -21.34
N ARG A 173 -18.21 7.46 -20.43
CA ARG A 173 -19.05 6.26 -20.58
C ARG A 173 -20.54 6.55 -20.62
N VAL A 174 -20.92 7.82 -20.49
CA VAL A 174 -22.31 8.27 -20.46
C VAL A 174 -22.71 8.82 -21.82
#